data_e26651074cd65d38ef11dbb9905ac5ed
#
_entry.id   e26651074cd65d38ef11dbb9905ac5ed
#
_cell.length_a   1.000
_cell.length_b   1.000
_cell.length_c   1.000
_cell.angle_alpha   90.00
_cell.angle_beta   90.00
_cell.angle_gamma   90.00
#
_symmetry.space_group_name_H-M   'P 1'
#
loop_
_entity.id
_entity.type
_entity.pdbx_description
1 polymer ?
#
loop_
_entity_poly.entity_id
_entity_poly.type
_entity_poly.pdbx_seq_one_letter_code
_entity_poly.pdbx_strand_id
1 'polypeptide(L)'
;MKNRLKELRQLHQWSQSDLARELGVSRQAVNGFESGKFDPSLDMAFKIASLFNVALEDVFIYEANNSMQTLVERFKNYFGFEFGFERFTEKAINAIKFARNEAARSHKSQVEPKHLLAGLLADPTTTSARLLRANGCQVNIETNEHSFECRENLKFNPQSNFVLELALQVVRLQGKKSIGTEHLLWGLLRLGETDKTTLSELFQRYEIDLEAVNNQLAKTV
;
A
#
# COMPACT_ATOMS: atom_id res chain seq x y z
N MET A 1 14.49 11.88 -7.11
CA MET A 1 13.36 12.85 -7.17
C MET A 1 13.75 13.98 -8.09
N LYS A 2 12.87 14.41 -9.04
CA LYS A 2 13.13 15.64 -9.83
C LYS A 2 12.99 16.86 -8.92
N ASN A 3 13.87 17.83 -9.09
CA ASN A 3 13.81 19.07 -8.32
C ASN A 3 14.29 20.27 -9.15
N ARG A 4 13.91 21.44 -8.69
CA ARG A 4 14.26 22.74 -9.30
C ARG A 4 15.34 23.48 -8.50
N LEU A 5 16.06 22.80 -7.63
CA LEU A 5 17.05 23.40 -6.73
C LEU A 5 18.13 24.16 -7.49
N LYS A 6 18.63 23.59 -8.60
CA LYS A 6 19.61 24.24 -9.47
C LYS A 6 19.06 25.54 -10.09
N GLU A 7 17.80 25.51 -10.55
CA GLU A 7 17.14 26.69 -11.13
C GLU A 7 16.99 27.81 -10.08
N LEU A 8 16.49 27.46 -8.90
CA LEU A 8 16.32 28.44 -7.80
C LEU A 8 17.64 29.05 -7.37
N ARG A 9 18.69 28.26 -7.23
CA ARG A 9 20.02 28.72 -6.92
C ARG A 9 20.54 29.73 -8.00
N GLN A 10 20.33 29.37 -9.27
CA GLN A 10 20.77 30.23 -10.40
C GLN A 10 20.00 31.57 -10.45
N LEU A 11 18.70 31.55 -10.15
CA LEU A 11 17.88 32.76 -10.01
C LEU A 11 18.43 33.71 -8.94
N HIS A 12 18.98 33.18 -7.86
CA HIS A 12 19.65 33.96 -6.79
C HIS A 12 21.10 34.27 -7.10
N GLN A 13 21.61 33.91 -8.30
CA GLN A 13 23.00 34.11 -8.72
C GLN A 13 24.04 33.46 -7.79
N TRP A 14 23.67 32.39 -7.10
CA TRP A 14 24.53 31.66 -6.18
C TRP A 14 25.32 30.55 -6.89
N SER A 15 26.58 30.37 -6.44
CA SER A 15 27.32 29.13 -6.74
C SER A 15 26.85 27.97 -5.89
N GLN A 16 27.20 26.73 -6.25
CA GLN A 16 26.94 25.57 -5.39
C GLN A 16 27.60 25.69 -4.01
N SER A 17 28.74 26.42 -3.93
CA SER A 17 29.43 26.69 -2.68
C SER A 17 28.69 27.67 -1.79
N ASP A 18 28.05 28.67 -2.38
CA ASP A 18 27.21 29.62 -1.65
C ASP A 18 25.99 28.92 -1.06
N LEU A 19 25.28 28.14 -1.88
CA LEU A 19 24.13 27.37 -1.41
C LEU A 19 24.54 26.37 -0.31
N ALA A 20 25.69 25.72 -0.45
CA ALA A 20 26.21 24.81 0.56
C ALA A 20 26.47 25.51 1.90
N ARG A 21 27.02 26.72 1.86
CA ARG A 21 27.25 27.55 3.06
C ARG A 21 25.92 27.92 3.73
N GLU A 22 24.92 28.37 3.00
CA GLU A 22 23.63 28.80 3.53
C GLU A 22 22.87 27.59 4.15
N LEU A 23 22.97 26.39 3.54
CA LEU A 23 22.35 25.18 4.05
C LEU A 23 23.13 24.49 5.17
N GLY A 24 24.43 24.85 5.35
CA GLY A 24 25.30 24.19 6.33
C GLY A 24 25.71 22.78 5.92
N VAL A 25 25.87 22.52 4.62
CA VAL A 25 26.26 21.21 4.07
C VAL A 25 27.51 21.32 3.18
N SER A 26 28.05 20.19 2.72
CA SER A 26 29.14 20.22 1.75
C SER A 26 28.67 20.58 0.34
N ARG A 27 29.56 21.17 -0.47
CA ARG A 27 29.28 21.40 -1.91
C ARG A 27 28.93 20.11 -2.64
N GLN A 28 29.52 18.99 -2.24
CA GLN A 28 29.20 17.69 -2.82
C GLN A 28 27.75 17.24 -2.51
N ALA A 29 27.24 17.56 -1.33
CA ALA A 29 25.85 17.32 -0.97
C ALA A 29 24.89 18.12 -1.86
N VAL A 30 25.17 19.42 -2.06
CA VAL A 30 24.37 20.27 -2.97
C VAL A 30 24.39 19.71 -4.40
N ASN A 31 25.55 19.33 -4.91
CA ASN A 31 25.66 18.71 -6.23
C ASN A 31 24.86 17.40 -6.33
N GLY A 32 24.88 16.59 -5.25
CA GLY A 32 24.08 15.35 -5.17
C GLY A 32 22.57 15.62 -5.18
N PHE A 33 22.11 16.65 -4.45
CA PHE A 33 20.71 17.07 -4.46
C PHE A 33 20.29 17.59 -5.84
N GLU A 34 21.06 18.51 -6.44
CA GLU A 34 20.76 19.09 -7.75
C GLU A 34 20.73 18.05 -8.88
N SER A 35 21.61 17.07 -8.82
CA SER A 35 21.68 15.99 -9.81
C SER A 35 20.67 14.85 -9.57
N GLY A 36 19.94 14.89 -8.44
CA GLY A 36 19.01 13.81 -8.06
C GLY A 36 19.69 12.50 -7.71
N LYS A 37 21.03 12.52 -7.45
CA LYS A 37 21.79 11.32 -7.06
C LYS A 37 21.35 10.76 -5.72
N PHE A 38 20.96 11.63 -4.81
CA PHE A 38 20.32 11.30 -3.54
C PHE A 38 19.37 12.43 -3.13
N ASP A 39 18.36 12.07 -2.36
CA ASP A 39 17.34 13.01 -1.91
C ASP A 39 17.76 13.62 -0.56
N PRO A 40 17.47 14.91 -0.30
CA PRO A 40 17.69 15.52 1.01
C PRO A 40 16.76 14.88 2.06
N SER A 41 17.16 14.93 3.32
CA SER A 41 16.25 14.63 4.43
C SER A 41 15.05 15.59 4.43
N LEU A 42 13.95 15.21 5.09
CA LEU A 42 12.78 16.06 5.18
C LEU A 42 13.09 17.43 5.81
N ASP A 43 13.90 17.44 6.88
CA ASP A 43 14.36 18.69 7.52
C ASP A 43 15.16 19.56 6.56
N MET A 44 16.04 18.95 5.76
CA MET A 44 16.82 19.66 4.75
C MET A 44 15.93 20.19 3.63
N ALA A 45 14.92 19.43 3.22
CA ALA A 45 13.97 19.86 2.19
C ALA A 45 13.14 21.08 2.65
N PHE A 46 12.67 21.09 3.89
CA PHE A 46 12.02 22.27 4.48
C PHE A 46 12.97 23.47 4.61
N LYS A 47 14.22 23.22 5.00
CA LYS A 47 15.24 24.28 5.08
C LYS A 47 15.52 24.90 3.72
N ILE A 48 15.59 24.10 2.66
CA ILE A 48 15.75 24.57 1.27
C ILE A 48 14.55 25.41 0.84
N ALA A 49 13.32 24.92 1.05
CA ALA A 49 12.10 25.64 0.69
C ALA A 49 12.01 27.01 1.42
N SER A 50 12.31 27.01 2.72
CA SER A 50 12.36 28.21 3.53
C SER A 50 13.45 29.21 3.07
N LEU A 51 14.65 28.71 2.71
CA LEU A 51 15.76 29.55 2.24
C LEU A 51 15.41 30.33 0.96
N PHE A 52 14.66 29.68 0.06
CA PHE A 52 14.21 30.31 -1.20
C PHE A 52 12.85 30.96 -1.07
N ASN A 53 12.21 30.90 0.09
CA ASN A 53 10.85 31.43 0.36
C ASN A 53 9.82 30.94 -0.67
N VAL A 54 9.83 29.65 -0.95
CA VAL A 54 8.90 28.98 -1.86
C VAL A 54 8.26 27.76 -1.17
N ALA A 55 7.16 27.26 -1.71
CA ALA A 55 6.56 26.03 -1.20
C ALA A 55 7.46 24.80 -1.48
N LEU A 56 7.34 23.75 -0.66
CA LEU A 56 8.15 22.55 -0.80
C LEU A 56 7.93 21.90 -2.19
N GLU A 57 6.71 21.96 -2.69
CA GLU A 57 6.26 21.44 -3.98
C GLU A 57 6.84 22.23 -5.16
N ASP A 58 7.22 23.48 -4.94
CA ASP A 58 7.88 24.31 -5.96
C ASP A 58 9.35 23.95 -6.13
N VAL A 59 9.97 23.41 -5.09
CA VAL A 59 11.36 22.94 -5.13
C VAL A 59 11.45 21.50 -5.62
N PHE A 60 10.62 20.62 -5.03
CA PHE A 60 10.67 19.18 -5.26
C PHE A 60 9.44 18.72 -6.02
N ILE A 61 9.65 18.41 -7.31
CA ILE A 61 8.57 17.96 -8.18
C ILE A 61 8.25 16.51 -7.84
N TYR A 62 7.14 16.32 -7.15
CA TYR A 62 6.56 15.00 -6.95
C TYR A 62 5.80 14.60 -8.23
N GLU A 63 6.45 13.87 -9.11
CA GLU A 63 5.74 13.22 -10.19
C GLU A 63 4.94 12.06 -9.56
N ALA A 64 3.70 12.34 -9.21
CA ALA A 64 2.72 11.32 -8.94
C ALA A 64 2.46 10.58 -10.27
N ASN A 65 3.37 9.69 -10.64
CA ASN A 65 3.06 8.70 -11.64
C ASN A 65 1.91 7.87 -11.06
N ASN A 66 0.71 8.14 -11.53
CA ASN A 66 -0.55 7.50 -11.17
C ASN A 66 -0.60 6.01 -11.55
N SER A 67 0.51 5.35 -11.73
CA SER A 67 0.53 3.90 -11.85
C SER A 67 0.73 3.30 -10.47
N MET A 68 -0.26 2.56 -10.02
CA MET A 68 -0.22 1.72 -8.82
C MET A 68 1.06 0.86 -8.75
N GLN A 69 1.64 0.50 -9.90
CA GLN A 69 2.93 -0.17 -10.04
C GLN A 69 4.10 0.63 -9.46
N THR A 70 4.13 1.95 -9.66
CA THR A 70 5.25 2.79 -9.18
C THR A 70 5.24 2.92 -7.66
N LEU A 71 4.05 2.96 -7.04
CA LEU A 71 3.92 2.91 -5.57
C LEU A 71 4.43 1.57 -5.04
N VAL A 72 4.02 0.45 -5.64
CA VAL A 72 4.46 -0.89 -5.27
C VAL A 72 5.97 -1.07 -5.39
N GLU A 73 6.59 -0.59 -6.48
CA GLU A 73 8.05 -0.64 -6.66
C GLU A 73 8.80 0.25 -5.67
N ARG A 74 8.29 1.44 -5.37
CA ARG A 74 8.89 2.33 -4.36
C ARG A 74 8.82 1.73 -2.96
N PHE A 75 7.71 1.09 -2.60
CA PHE A 75 7.57 0.38 -1.33
C PHE A 75 8.50 -0.84 -1.27
N LYS A 76 8.65 -1.63 -2.35
CA LYS A 76 9.63 -2.72 -2.42
C LYS A 76 11.06 -2.24 -2.18
N ASN A 77 11.47 -1.14 -2.83
CA ASN A 77 12.81 -0.59 -2.71
C ASN A 77 13.06 0.09 -1.35
N TYR A 78 12.04 0.68 -0.73
CA TYR A 78 12.17 1.36 0.55
C TYR A 78 12.14 0.41 1.74
N PHE A 79 11.44 -0.71 1.64
CA PHE A 79 11.22 -1.63 2.75
C PHE A 79 11.87 -3.01 2.58
N GLY A 80 12.47 -3.31 1.42
CA GLY A 80 13.21 -4.56 1.19
C GLY A 80 12.35 -5.83 1.39
N PHE A 81 11.04 -5.75 1.21
CA PHE A 81 10.13 -6.85 1.52
C PHE A 81 9.77 -7.70 0.31
N GLU A 82 10.32 -8.88 0.24
CA GLU A 82 9.49 -10.05 0.04
C GLU A 82 8.66 -10.20 1.32
N PHE A 83 7.32 -10.13 1.21
CA PHE A 83 6.41 -10.29 2.36
C PHE A 83 6.64 -11.66 3.01
N GLY A 84 7.49 -11.70 4.02
CA GLY A 84 7.57 -12.84 4.90
C GLY A 84 6.25 -12.96 5.67
N PHE A 85 5.67 -14.16 5.66
CA PHE A 85 4.43 -14.46 6.41
C PHE A 85 4.58 -14.30 7.92
N GLU A 86 5.77 -14.02 8.43
CA GLU A 86 6.12 -13.86 9.84
C GLU A 86 5.32 -12.78 10.57
N ARG A 87 4.77 -11.83 9.84
CA ARG A 87 3.96 -10.73 10.39
C ARG A 87 2.46 -10.95 10.28
N PHE A 88 2.02 -12.05 9.71
CA PHE A 88 0.61 -12.35 9.58
C PHE A 88 0.15 -13.29 10.69
N THR A 89 -1.06 -13.09 11.19
CA THR A 89 -1.70 -14.07 12.06
C THR A 89 -1.96 -15.36 11.26
N GLU A 90 -2.04 -16.49 11.94
CA GLU A 90 -2.36 -17.78 11.31
C GLU A 90 -3.64 -17.71 10.47
N LYS A 91 -4.68 -17.05 10.97
CA LYS A 91 -5.94 -16.85 10.26
C LYS A 91 -5.77 -15.99 8.98
N ALA A 92 -4.92 -14.97 9.02
CA ALA A 92 -4.61 -14.16 7.84
C ALA A 92 -3.80 -14.96 6.81
N ILE A 93 -2.85 -15.78 7.25
CA ILE A 93 -2.09 -16.70 6.38
C ILE A 93 -3.05 -17.70 5.69
N ASN A 94 -3.98 -18.28 6.42
CA ASN A 94 -4.95 -19.21 5.87
C ASN A 94 -5.88 -18.54 4.85
N ALA A 95 -6.32 -17.31 5.11
CA ALA A 95 -7.08 -16.52 4.14
C ALA A 95 -6.29 -16.25 2.84
N ILE A 96 -5.00 -15.94 2.95
CA ILE A 96 -4.11 -15.72 1.80
C ILE A 96 -3.87 -17.03 1.02
N LYS A 97 -3.66 -18.15 1.71
CA LYS A 97 -3.54 -19.47 1.07
C LYS A 97 -4.82 -19.85 0.31
N PHE A 98 -5.98 -19.61 0.93
CA PHE A 98 -7.26 -19.82 0.27
C PHE A 98 -7.42 -18.94 -0.97
N ALA A 99 -7.05 -17.67 -0.88
CA ALA A 99 -7.09 -16.75 -2.03
C ALA A 99 -6.22 -17.24 -3.21
N ARG A 100 -5.05 -17.78 -2.94
CA ARG A 100 -4.18 -18.40 -3.97
C ARG A 100 -4.82 -19.64 -4.60
N ASN A 101 -5.41 -20.51 -3.79
CA ASN A 101 -6.10 -21.71 -4.28
C ASN A 101 -7.30 -21.33 -5.15
N GLU A 102 -8.07 -20.31 -4.76
CA GLU A 102 -9.21 -19.81 -5.53
C GLU A 102 -8.80 -19.18 -6.86
N ALA A 103 -7.69 -18.45 -6.87
CA ALA A 103 -7.12 -17.93 -8.10
C ALA A 103 -6.66 -19.06 -9.05
N ALA A 104 -6.02 -20.10 -8.51
CA ALA A 104 -5.62 -21.27 -9.28
C ALA A 104 -6.83 -22.03 -9.82
N ARG A 105 -7.89 -22.21 -9.02
CA ARG A 105 -9.17 -22.87 -9.39
C ARG A 105 -9.88 -22.10 -10.51
N SER A 106 -9.79 -20.77 -10.47
CA SER A 106 -10.32 -19.88 -11.49
C SER A 106 -9.41 -19.73 -12.72
N HIS A 107 -8.37 -20.57 -12.85
CA HIS A 107 -7.37 -20.52 -13.93
C HIS A 107 -6.72 -19.14 -14.13
N LYS A 108 -6.57 -18.37 -13.05
CA LYS A 108 -5.90 -17.09 -13.10
C LYS A 108 -4.40 -17.23 -12.88
N SER A 109 -3.63 -16.39 -13.56
CA SER A 109 -2.17 -16.34 -13.43
C SER A 109 -1.70 -15.53 -12.20
N GLN A 110 -2.61 -14.76 -11.59
CA GLN A 110 -2.34 -13.89 -10.46
C GLN A 110 -3.50 -13.88 -9.46
N VAL A 111 -3.19 -13.60 -8.20
CA VAL A 111 -4.19 -13.38 -7.15
C VAL A 111 -4.74 -11.97 -7.29
N GLU A 112 -6.02 -11.84 -7.57
CA GLU A 112 -6.77 -10.59 -7.68
C GLU A 112 -7.49 -10.27 -6.35
N PRO A 113 -7.93 -9.01 -6.09
CA PRO A 113 -8.61 -8.61 -4.85
C PRO A 113 -9.86 -9.45 -4.52
N LYS A 114 -10.60 -9.92 -5.53
CA LYS A 114 -11.74 -10.82 -5.35
C LYS A 114 -11.35 -12.16 -4.68
N HIS A 115 -10.17 -12.67 -5.00
CA HIS A 115 -9.68 -13.90 -4.39
C HIS A 115 -9.28 -13.66 -2.93
N LEU A 116 -8.73 -12.48 -2.60
CA LEU A 116 -8.49 -12.07 -1.20
C LEU A 116 -9.80 -11.98 -0.42
N LEU A 117 -10.84 -11.38 -1.01
CA LEU A 117 -12.17 -11.32 -0.39
C LEU A 117 -12.74 -12.72 -0.13
N ALA A 118 -12.62 -13.63 -1.11
CA ALA A 118 -13.02 -15.02 -0.93
C ALA A 118 -12.25 -15.68 0.23
N GLY A 119 -10.93 -15.45 0.32
CA GLY A 119 -10.11 -15.96 1.42
C GLY A 119 -10.54 -15.41 2.79
N LEU A 120 -10.93 -14.13 2.87
CA LEU A 120 -11.43 -13.55 4.12
C LEU A 120 -12.78 -14.10 4.56
N LEU A 121 -13.59 -14.60 3.63
CA LEU A 121 -14.89 -15.23 3.90
C LEU A 121 -14.81 -16.73 4.18
N ALA A 122 -13.69 -17.37 3.85
CA ALA A 122 -13.53 -18.83 3.94
C ALA A 122 -13.64 -19.36 5.37
N ASP A 123 -13.07 -18.66 6.36
CA ASP A 123 -13.18 -19.03 7.77
C ASP A 123 -14.22 -18.15 8.49
N PRO A 124 -15.40 -18.69 8.83
CA PRO A 124 -16.47 -17.94 9.50
C PRO A 124 -16.10 -17.45 10.90
N THR A 125 -15.04 -17.97 11.50
CA THR A 125 -14.60 -17.59 12.85
C THR A 125 -13.75 -16.33 12.87
N THR A 126 -13.34 -15.82 11.71
CA THR A 126 -12.51 -14.61 11.59
C THR A 126 -13.33 -13.35 11.81
N THR A 127 -12.65 -12.28 12.24
CA THR A 127 -13.29 -10.97 12.44
C THR A 127 -13.82 -10.43 11.11
N SER A 128 -13.04 -10.56 10.03
CA SER A 128 -13.46 -10.11 8.69
C SER A 128 -14.71 -10.84 8.19
N ALA A 129 -14.77 -12.19 8.31
CA ALA A 129 -15.92 -12.95 7.87
C ALA A 129 -17.18 -12.61 8.66
N ARG A 130 -17.06 -12.43 9.99
CA ARG A 130 -18.18 -12.02 10.84
C ARG A 130 -18.70 -10.64 10.48
N LEU A 131 -17.80 -9.67 10.26
CA LEU A 131 -18.17 -8.32 9.85
C LEU A 131 -18.87 -8.30 8.49
N LEU A 132 -18.32 -9.00 7.50
CA LEU A 132 -18.90 -9.08 6.16
C LEU A 132 -20.29 -9.73 6.17
N ARG A 133 -20.46 -10.85 6.91
CA ARG A 133 -21.75 -11.56 7.03
C ARG A 133 -22.80 -10.77 7.80
N ALA A 134 -22.39 -10.06 8.87
CA ALA A 134 -23.30 -9.20 9.63
C ALA A 134 -23.83 -8.01 8.79
N ASN A 135 -23.14 -7.66 7.72
CA ASN A 135 -23.50 -6.53 6.84
C ASN A 135 -23.89 -7.00 5.42
N GLY A 136 -24.58 -8.12 5.31
CA GLY A 136 -25.29 -8.56 4.11
C GLY A 136 -24.58 -9.65 3.28
N CYS A 137 -23.33 -9.98 3.53
CA CYS A 137 -22.65 -11.00 2.74
C CYS A 137 -23.20 -12.41 3.02
N GLN A 138 -24.01 -12.94 2.12
CA GLN A 138 -24.61 -14.27 2.22
C GLN A 138 -23.83 -15.35 1.46
N VAL A 139 -22.60 -15.09 1.06
CA VAL A 139 -21.81 -16.01 0.25
C VAL A 139 -21.37 -17.21 1.09
N ASN A 140 -21.86 -18.38 0.76
CA ASN A 140 -21.29 -19.65 1.20
C ASN A 140 -20.14 -20.03 0.27
N ILE A 141 -18.92 -19.90 0.78
CA ILE A 141 -17.74 -20.40 0.08
C ILE A 141 -17.65 -21.88 0.44
N GLU A 142 -17.83 -22.74 -0.57
CA GLU A 142 -17.58 -24.16 -0.39
C GLU A 142 -16.08 -24.37 -0.11
N THR A 143 -15.76 -24.58 1.15
CA THR A 143 -14.42 -25.01 1.58
C THR A 143 -14.31 -26.51 1.34
N ASN A 144 -14.21 -26.92 0.07
CA ASN A 144 -13.90 -28.31 -0.23
C ASN A 144 -12.44 -28.55 0.19
N GLU A 145 -12.27 -29.42 1.18
CA GLU A 145 -10.98 -29.89 1.71
C GLU A 145 -10.17 -30.73 0.70
N HIS A 146 -10.55 -30.75 -0.57
CA HIS A 146 -9.80 -31.47 -1.57
C HIS A 146 -8.47 -30.74 -1.81
N SER A 147 -7.41 -31.42 -1.41
CA SER A 147 -6.00 -31.14 -1.65
C SER A 147 -5.73 -30.75 -3.10
N PHE A 148 -6.03 -29.49 -3.42
CA PHE A 148 -5.41 -28.88 -4.58
C PHE A 148 -3.95 -28.65 -4.22
N GLU A 149 -3.04 -29.18 -5.04
CA GLU A 149 -1.63 -28.80 -4.98
C GLU A 149 -1.60 -27.27 -4.96
N CYS A 150 -1.30 -26.75 -3.78
CA CYS A 150 -1.17 -25.31 -3.59
C CYS A 150 -0.08 -24.85 -4.55
N ARG A 151 -0.44 -24.15 -5.60
CA ARG A 151 0.55 -23.43 -6.41
C ARG A 151 1.07 -22.28 -5.57
N GLU A 152 1.97 -22.61 -4.65
CA GLU A 152 2.57 -21.70 -3.66
C GLU A 152 3.16 -20.44 -4.28
N ASN A 153 3.40 -20.46 -5.60
CA ASN A 153 4.08 -19.42 -6.34
C ASN A 153 3.16 -18.47 -7.15
N LEU A 154 1.83 -18.52 -6.97
CA LEU A 154 0.97 -17.55 -7.64
C LEU A 154 1.22 -16.16 -7.07
N LYS A 155 1.70 -15.25 -7.93
CA LYS A 155 1.97 -13.86 -7.58
C LYS A 155 0.66 -13.09 -7.38
N PHE A 156 0.71 -12.10 -6.51
CA PHE A 156 -0.38 -11.13 -6.38
C PHE A 156 -0.32 -10.13 -7.54
N ASN A 157 -1.47 -9.72 -8.04
CA ASN A 157 -1.53 -8.60 -8.98
C ASN A 157 -1.21 -7.28 -8.26
N PRO A 158 -0.95 -6.16 -8.97
CA PRO A 158 -0.62 -4.88 -8.33
C PRO A 158 -1.65 -4.41 -7.31
N GLN A 159 -2.94 -4.59 -7.58
CA GLN A 159 -4.02 -4.20 -6.67
C GLN A 159 -4.01 -5.02 -5.37
N SER A 160 -3.82 -6.34 -5.47
CA SER A 160 -3.72 -7.21 -4.30
C SER A 160 -2.47 -6.93 -3.47
N ASN A 161 -1.34 -6.62 -4.13
CA ASN A 161 -0.13 -6.17 -3.43
C ASN A 161 -0.41 -4.88 -2.65
N PHE A 162 -1.10 -3.93 -3.25
CA PHE A 162 -1.48 -2.67 -2.60
C PHE A 162 -2.38 -2.91 -1.37
N VAL A 163 -3.32 -3.85 -1.43
CA VAL A 163 -4.12 -4.26 -0.27
C VAL A 163 -3.24 -4.76 0.88
N LEU A 164 -2.26 -5.61 0.58
CA LEU A 164 -1.34 -6.14 1.59
C LEU A 164 -0.47 -5.03 2.21
N GLU A 165 -0.05 -4.06 1.43
CA GLU A 165 0.72 -2.90 1.88
C GLU A 165 -0.11 -1.99 2.78
N LEU A 166 -1.35 -1.69 2.40
CA LEU A 166 -2.28 -0.93 3.23
C LEU A 166 -2.54 -1.62 4.57
N ALA A 167 -2.72 -2.96 4.56
CA ALA A 167 -2.87 -3.74 5.77
C ALA A 167 -1.65 -3.64 6.70
N LEU A 168 -0.44 -3.67 6.13
CA LEU A 168 0.80 -3.48 6.89
C LEU A 168 0.91 -2.05 7.44
N GLN A 169 0.53 -1.05 6.66
CA GLN A 169 0.58 0.35 7.07
C GLN A 169 -0.32 0.62 8.27
N VAL A 170 -1.58 0.15 8.25
CA VAL A 170 -2.51 0.36 9.37
C VAL A 170 -2.03 -0.34 10.63
N VAL A 171 -1.48 -1.55 10.53
CA VAL A 171 -0.90 -2.27 11.69
C VAL A 171 0.23 -1.48 12.33
N ARG A 172 1.08 -0.85 11.53
CA ARG A 172 2.17 0.02 12.02
C ARG A 172 1.65 1.26 12.73
N LEU A 173 0.64 1.93 12.15
CA LEU A 173 0.02 3.11 12.74
C LEU A 173 -0.62 2.80 14.09
N GLN A 174 -1.13 1.58 14.27
CA GLN A 174 -1.71 1.11 15.53
C GLN A 174 -0.68 0.58 16.54
N GLY A 175 0.59 0.50 16.17
CA GLY A 175 1.62 -0.11 17.01
C GLY A 175 1.43 -1.62 17.23
N LYS A 176 0.58 -2.28 16.41
CA LYS A 176 0.37 -3.73 16.47
C LYS A 176 1.52 -4.48 15.79
N LYS A 177 1.75 -5.73 16.22
CA LYS A 177 2.89 -6.54 15.73
C LYS A 177 2.53 -7.43 14.54
N SER A 178 1.24 -7.78 14.39
CA SER A 178 0.81 -8.77 13.40
C SER A 178 -0.41 -8.31 12.60
N ILE A 179 -0.44 -8.71 11.34
CA ILE A 179 -1.51 -8.42 10.39
C ILE A 179 -2.58 -9.50 10.52
N GLY A 180 -3.77 -9.11 10.98
CA GLY A 180 -4.94 -9.98 11.02
C GLY A 180 -5.83 -9.85 9.80
N THR A 181 -6.89 -10.66 9.75
CA THR A 181 -7.89 -10.62 8.67
C THR A 181 -8.62 -9.29 8.59
N GLU A 182 -8.83 -8.63 9.72
CA GLU A 182 -9.42 -7.29 9.82
C GLU A 182 -8.58 -6.22 9.09
N HIS A 183 -7.26 -6.31 9.18
CA HIS A 183 -6.35 -5.38 8.49
C HIS A 183 -6.35 -5.63 6.98
N LEU A 184 -6.45 -6.89 6.54
CA LEU A 184 -6.61 -7.24 5.12
C LEU A 184 -7.95 -6.72 4.57
N LEU A 185 -9.03 -6.84 5.35
CA LEU A 185 -10.33 -6.30 4.99
C LEU A 185 -10.27 -4.76 4.87
N TRP A 186 -9.61 -4.10 5.82
CA TRP A 186 -9.39 -2.65 5.75
C TRP A 186 -8.66 -2.23 4.48
N GLY A 187 -7.60 -2.95 4.11
CA GLY A 187 -6.88 -2.71 2.86
C GLY A 187 -7.76 -2.88 1.62
N LEU A 188 -8.65 -3.89 1.58
CA LEU A 188 -9.61 -4.09 0.49
C LEU A 188 -10.61 -2.94 0.39
N LEU A 189 -11.15 -2.47 1.52
CA LEU A 189 -12.08 -1.34 1.53
C LEU A 189 -11.42 -0.06 1.00
N ARG A 190 -10.18 0.22 1.41
CA ARG A 190 -9.42 1.38 0.93
C ARG A 190 -9.07 1.30 -0.55
N LEU A 191 -8.80 0.12 -1.07
CA LEU A 191 -8.65 -0.06 -2.51
C LEU A 191 -9.95 0.32 -3.24
N GLY A 192 -11.13 -0.04 -2.71
CA GLY A 192 -12.42 0.30 -3.29
C GLY A 192 -12.74 1.80 -3.32
N GLU A 193 -12.17 2.59 -2.43
CA GLU A 193 -12.30 4.05 -2.46
C GLU A 193 -11.50 4.69 -3.60
N THR A 194 -10.36 4.08 -3.96
CA THR A 194 -9.45 4.56 -5.02
C THR A 194 -9.79 3.99 -6.40
N ASP A 195 -10.25 2.74 -6.45
CA ASP A 195 -10.65 2.03 -7.67
C ASP A 195 -12.10 1.56 -7.55
N LYS A 196 -13.01 2.48 -7.86
CA LYS A 196 -14.47 2.25 -7.74
C LYS A 196 -15.00 1.15 -8.65
N THR A 197 -14.30 0.79 -9.73
CA THR A 197 -14.80 -0.13 -10.74
C THR A 197 -14.65 -1.59 -10.33
N THR A 198 -13.51 -1.98 -9.80
CA THR A 198 -13.19 -3.40 -9.54
C THR A 198 -13.85 -3.94 -8.26
N LEU A 199 -13.96 -3.12 -7.21
CA LEU A 199 -14.49 -3.57 -5.92
C LEU A 199 -15.95 -3.22 -5.70
N SER A 200 -16.46 -2.12 -6.29
CA SER A 200 -17.88 -1.81 -6.21
C SER A 200 -18.74 -2.92 -6.85
N GLU A 201 -18.30 -3.45 -7.99
CA GLU A 201 -18.97 -4.60 -8.62
C GLU A 201 -18.93 -5.85 -7.72
N LEU A 202 -17.82 -6.09 -7.05
CA LEU A 202 -17.66 -7.22 -6.13
C LEU A 202 -18.57 -7.07 -4.90
N PHE A 203 -18.56 -5.90 -4.27
CA PHE A 203 -19.36 -5.66 -3.07
C PHE A 203 -20.86 -5.56 -3.39
N GLN A 204 -21.24 -4.99 -4.54
CA GLN A 204 -22.62 -5.01 -5.03
C GLN A 204 -23.09 -6.44 -5.33
N ARG A 205 -22.25 -7.26 -5.97
CA ARG A 205 -22.57 -8.67 -6.26
C ARG A 205 -22.84 -9.49 -4.99
N TYR A 206 -22.22 -9.12 -3.87
CA TYR A 206 -22.38 -9.79 -2.59
C TYR A 206 -23.33 -9.06 -1.64
N GLU A 207 -24.04 -8.02 -2.12
CA GLU A 207 -25.00 -7.21 -1.36
C GLU A 207 -24.43 -6.68 -0.03
N ILE A 208 -23.13 -6.36 -0.01
CA ILE A 208 -22.41 -5.92 1.20
C ILE A 208 -22.62 -4.42 1.39
N ASP A 209 -23.12 -4.03 2.55
CA ASP A 209 -23.16 -2.63 2.99
C ASP A 209 -21.76 -2.16 3.40
N LEU A 210 -21.06 -1.51 2.45
CA LEU A 210 -19.69 -1.02 2.64
C LEU A 210 -19.57 0.02 3.73
N GLU A 211 -20.56 0.90 3.87
CA GLU A 211 -20.52 1.97 4.86
C GLU A 211 -20.65 1.39 6.27
N ALA A 212 -21.56 0.44 6.47
CA ALA A 212 -21.71 -0.26 7.73
C ALA A 212 -20.47 -1.07 8.09
N VAL A 213 -19.86 -1.79 7.13
CA VAL A 213 -18.60 -2.54 7.34
C VAL A 213 -17.47 -1.58 7.73
N ASN A 214 -17.32 -0.47 7.02
CA ASN A 214 -16.24 0.50 7.30
C ASN A 214 -16.39 1.12 8.69
N ASN A 215 -17.61 1.49 9.10
CA ASN A 215 -17.90 2.04 10.42
C ASN A 215 -17.66 1.04 11.57
N GLN A 216 -17.96 -0.23 11.37
CA GLN A 216 -17.71 -1.27 12.36
C GLN A 216 -16.22 -1.65 12.41
N LEU A 217 -15.57 -1.71 11.25
CA LEU A 217 -14.14 -2.01 11.16
C LEU A 217 -13.29 -0.92 11.80
N ALA A 218 -13.64 0.35 11.63
CA ALA A 218 -12.95 1.47 12.25
C ALA A 218 -12.94 1.43 13.79
N LYS A 219 -13.87 0.69 14.40
CA LYS A 219 -13.90 0.46 15.86
C LYS A 219 -13.02 -0.73 16.28
N THR A 220 -12.65 -1.59 15.34
CA THR A 220 -11.89 -2.83 15.57
C THR A 220 -10.43 -2.67 15.19
N VAL A 221 -10.19 -1.88 14.19
CA VAL A 221 -8.89 -1.48 13.62
C VAL A 221 -8.51 -0.12 14.15
#